data_514faea29ee9994351288d43d224515d
#
_entry.id   514faea29ee9994351288d43d224515d
#
_cell.length_a   1.000
_cell.length_b   1.000
_cell.length_c   1.000
_cell.angle_alpha   90.00
_cell.angle_beta   90.00
_cell.angle_gamma   90.00
#
_symmetry.space_group_name_H-M   'P 1'
#
loop_
_entity.id
_entity.type
_entity.pdbx_description
1 polymer ?
#
loop_
_entity_poly.entity_id
_entity_poly.type
_entity_poly.pdbx_seq_one_letter_code
_entity_poly.pdbx_strand_id
1 'polypeptide(L)'
;MTINRRRISAFITILFSIFINCAKVIGAEQLYTQQPPVTPELALPGTYDVGVSTIVAIDPKRLNTTNFITTIERSLTLEVWYPAQASAPSKRPPLATYKNVTRLQKPFELQGNAYRDAPALKEGSFPLILLSHGFTGYRTQMFYLGEHLASHGYVVVGIDHTDSTNADIKSAEDRPAGAISTFYNRARDQQFLLDYFSEQQTSVADVVDTDSAAIIGHSMGGFGAINTIGGCYSFNSEQLGRMGTPTAIAMVLPFALNSCFGGREDVDPRWKAAQLFAPWGGEYDVHSAEAMSKIRVPTFFFAGDQDNTSGFKNGVKKLHDQMGSEHNYMLVFEDARHNIGPHPAPAASFATDFELGHYFDPSWDSETINRVIEHMSLAFLDCHVKNDRTRCDYLPMRQDSQQYEGADHKFTDPWPGFPHLWASGLKFYRK
;
A
#
# COMPACT_ATOMS: atom_id res chain seq x y z
N MET A 1 7.18 43.08 -87.70
CA MET A 1 6.58 41.86 -87.15
C MET A 1 7.07 41.78 -85.70
N THR A 2 6.28 42.24 -84.72
CA THR A 2 6.69 42.50 -83.39
C THR A 2 5.99 41.43 -82.46
N ILE A 3 6.81 40.61 -81.81
CA ILE A 3 6.29 39.58 -80.94
C ILE A 3 6.39 40.06 -79.47
N ASN A 4 5.28 40.24 -78.84
CA ASN A 4 5.05 40.67 -77.47
C ASN A 4 5.33 39.52 -76.52
N ARG A 5 6.35 39.64 -75.61
CA ARG A 5 6.55 38.70 -74.49
C ARG A 5 5.80 39.19 -73.25
N ARG A 6 4.74 38.48 -72.89
CA ARG A 6 4.08 38.64 -71.61
C ARG A 6 4.87 37.90 -70.51
N ARG A 7 5.28 38.61 -69.46
CA ARG A 7 5.86 38.07 -68.22
C ARG A 7 4.71 37.54 -67.37
N ILE A 8 4.78 36.26 -67.03
CA ILE A 8 3.90 35.63 -66.03
C ILE A 8 4.69 35.67 -64.71
N SER A 9 4.23 36.46 -63.76
CA SER A 9 4.73 36.46 -62.37
C SER A 9 3.96 35.37 -61.62
N ALA A 10 4.65 34.33 -61.23
CA ALA A 10 4.11 33.30 -60.31
C ALA A 10 4.25 33.79 -58.87
N PHE A 11 3.13 34.06 -58.21
CA PHE A 11 3.07 34.26 -56.76
C PHE A 11 3.09 32.87 -56.09
N ILE A 12 4.19 32.55 -55.39
CA ILE A 12 4.27 31.39 -54.53
C ILE A 12 3.76 31.84 -53.17
N THR A 13 2.54 31.41 -52.79
CA THR A 13 1.98 31.60 -51.48
C THR A 13 2.48 30.44 -50.59
N ILE A 14 3.46 30.72 -49.70
CA ILE A 14 3.91 29.76 -48.70
C ILE A 14 2.88 29.79 -47.55
N LEU A 15 2.04 28.74 -47.47
CA LEU A 15 1.23 28.50 -46.30
C LEU A 15 2.11 27.89 -45.20
N PHE A 16 2.47 28.68 -44.21
CA PHE A 16 3.01 28.20 -42.96
C PHE A 16 1.86 27.60 -42.13
N SER A 17 1.72 26.28 -42.17
CA SER A 17 0.85 25.56 -41.25
C SER A 17 1.51 25.54 -39.88
N ILE A 18 1.11 26.45 -39.00
CA ILE A 18 1.46 26.39 -37.58
C ILE A 18 0.69 25.24 -36.97
N PHE A 19 1.32 24.09 -36.83
CA PHE A 19 0.81 23.02 -35.94
C PHE A 19 0.98 23.52 -34.50
N ILE A 20 -0.07 24.15 -33.95
CA ILE A 20 -0.19 24.34 -32.52
C ILE A 20 -0.39 22.94 -31.93
N ASN A 21 0.70 22.32 -31.46
CA ASN A 21 0.62 21.19 -30.55
C ASN A 21 -0.05 21.71 -29.26
N CYS A 22 -1.36 21.68 -29.20
CA CYS A 22 -2.06 21.73 -27.92
C CYS A 22 -1.65 20.47 -27.14
N ALA A 23 -0.58 20.55 -26.36
CA ALA A 23 -0.40 19.62 -25.28
C ALA A 23 -1.68 19.69 -24.44
N LYS A 24 -2.52 18.67 -24.53
CA LYS A 24 -3.63 18.50 -23.58
C LYS A 24 -2.95 18.49 -22.20
N VAL A 25 -3.16 19.52 -21.42
CA VAL A 25 -2.94 19.47 -19.99
C VAL A 25 -3.94 18.40 -19.51
N ILE A 26 -3.47 17.17 -19.41
CA ILE A 26 -4.23 16.08 -18.80
C ILE A 26 -4.22 16.46 -17.32
N GLY A 27 -5.36 16.93 -16.80
CA GLY A 27 -5.54 17.15 -15.37
C GLY A 27 -5.36 15.83 -14.62
N ALA A 28 -5.20 15.91 -13.30
CA ALA A 28 -5.11 14.73 -12.45
C ALA A 28 -6.33 13.83 -12.65
N GLU A 29 -6.09 12.52 -12.74
CA GLU A 29 -7.11 11.51 -13.03
C GLU A 29 -7.92 11.20 -11.77
N GLN A 30 -9.24 11.23 -11.88
CA GLN A 30 -10.17 10.80 -10.83
C GLN A 30 -10.45 9.32 -11.00
N LEU A 31 -9.87 8.47 -10.13
CA LEU A 31 -10.02 7.01 -10.22
C LEU A 31 -11.31 6.48 -9.58
N TYR A 32 -11.80 7.16 -8.54
CA TYR A 32 -12.95 6.69 -7.78
C TYR A 32 -14.23 7.38 -8.25
N THR A 33 -15.26 6.57 -8.48
CA THR A 33 -16.60 7.05 -8.79
C THR A 33 -17.29 7.59 -7.52
N GLN A 34 -18.42 8.27 -7.71
CA GLN A 34 -19.24 8.65 -6.57
C GLN A 34 -19.69 7.38 -5.83
N GLN A 35 -19.47 7.37 -4.52
CA GLN A 35 -19.83 6.24 -3.68
C GLN A 35 -21.35 5.96 -3.77
N PRO A 36 -21.77 4.72 -4.05
CA PRO A 36 -23.18 4.39 -4.11
C PRO A 36 -23.83 4.57 -2.72
N PRO A 37 -25.15 4.86 -2.66
CA PRO A 37 -25.86 5.01 -1.39
C PRO A 37 -25.86 3.73 -0.55
N VAL A 38 -25.59 2.59 -1.18
CA VAL A 38 -25.42 1.29 -0.54
C VAL A 38 -23.96 0.87 -0.70
N THR A 39 -23.23 0.85 0.42
CA THR A 39 -21.80 0.50 0.47
C THR A 39 -21.52 -0.19 1.82
N PRO A 40 -20.41 -0.89 2.01
CA PRO A 40 -20.03 -1.39 3.32
C PRO A 40 -20.00 -0.24 4.35
N GLU A 41 -20.62 -0.46 5.51
CA GLU A 41 -20.96 0.62 6.45
C GLU A 41 -19.75 1.46 6.87
N LEU A 42 -18.63 0.79 7.19
CA LEU A 42 -17.41 1.48 7.61
C LEU A 42 -16.52 1.96 6.45
N ALA A 43 -16.93 1.78 5.19
CA ALA A 43 -16.29 2.36 4.03
C ALA A 43 -16.73 3.81 3.76
N LEU A 44 -17.74 4.30 4.47
CA LEU A 44 -18.12 5.71 4.42
C LEU A 44 -17.01 6.59 5.00
N PRO A 45 -16.76 7.78 4.45
CA PRO A 45 -15.79 8.72 5.02
C PRO A 45 -16.11 9.06 6.48
N GLY A 46 -15.08 9.24 7.28
CA GLY A 46 -15.19 9.69 8.67
C GLY A 46 -15.57 11.16 8.78
N THR A 47 -15.53 11.67 10.01
CA THR A 47 -16.01 13.04 10.35
C THR A 47 -14.95 14.11 10.21
N TYR A 48 -13.68 13.77 10.04
CA TYR A 48 -12.59 14.73 9.92
C TYR A 48 -12.35 15.13 8.46
N ASP A 49 -12.15 16.44 8.22
CA ASP A 49 -11.46 16.88 7.00
C ASP A 49 -10.05 16.31 7.01
N VAL A 50 -9.52 15.92 5.85
CA VAL A 50 -8.21 15.30 5.73
C VAL A 50 -7.21 16.27 5.13
N GLY A 51 -6.10 16.50 5.85
CA GLY A 51 -4.91 17.17 5.32
C GLY A 51 -3.89 16.14 4.82
N VAL A 52 -3.07 16.54 3.87
CA VAL A 52 -1.95 15.72 3.40
C VAL A 52 -0.72 16.57 3.11
N SER A 53 0.46 16.12 3.53
CA SER A 53 1.73 16.77 3.23
C SER A 53 2.80 15.75 2.85
N THR A 54 3.76 16.20 2.04
CA THR A 54 4.91 15.37 1.65
C THR A 54 6.12 15.81 2.47
N ILE A 55 6.78 14.88 3.15
CA ILE A 55 8.00 15.13 3.94
C ILE A 55 9.10 14.13 3.57
N VAL A 56 10.34 14.42 3.96
CA VAL A 56 11.47 13.52 3.79
C VAL A 56 12.07 13.22 5.16
N ALA A 57 12.09 11.93 5.52
CA ALA A 57 12.80 11.43 6.70
C ALA A 57 14.17 10.89 6.28
N ILE A 58 15.21 11.20 7.05
CA ILE A 58 16.59 10.79 6.75
C ILE A 58 17.13 9.94 7.89
N ASP A 59 17.42 8.66 7.60
CA ASP A 59 18.22 7.80 8.49
C ASP A 59 19.70 8.04 8.18
N PRO A 60 20.47 8.62 9.11
CA PRO A 60 21.83 9.07 8.83
C PRO A 60 22.86 7.94 8.74
N LYS A 61 22.52 6.72 9.18
CA LYS A 61 23.51 5.63 9.37
C LYS A 61 22.97 4.26 8.95
N ARG A 62 22.30 4.19 7.80
CA ARG A 62 21.81 2.92 7.26
C ARG A 62 22.98 2.13 6.62
N LEU A 63 23.07 0.82 6.88
CA LEU A 63 24.05 -0.03 6.21
C LEU A 63 23.86 -0.02 4.70
N ASN A 64 24.94 0.19 3.97
CA ASN A 64 24.93 0.19 2.50
C ASN A 64 24.81 -1.24 1.98
N THR A 65 23.68 -1.57 1.35
CA THR A 65 23.38 -2.91 0.83
C THR A 65 24.14 -3.28 -0.44
N THR A 66 24.93 -2.35 -1.02
CA THR A 66 25.80 -2.67 -2.14
C THR A 66 27.12 -3.32 -1.70
N ASN A 67 27.55 -3.11 -0.46
CA ASN A 67 28.80 -3.68 0.07
C ASN A 67 28.69 -4.30 1.46
N PHE A 68 27.61 -4.04 2.21
CA PHE A 68 27.39 -4.48 3.60
C PHE A 68 28.54 -4.17 4.58
N ILE A 69 29.31 -3.08 4.32
CA ILE A 69 30.47 -2.68 5.11
C ILE A 69 30.32 -1.23 5.59
N THR A 70 29.96 -0.31 4.71
CA THR A 70 29.84 1.11 4.99
C THR A 70 28.43 1.52 5.35
N THR A 71 28.26 2.66 5.99
CA THR A 71 26.92 3.27 6.19
C THR A 71 26.73 4.46 5.25
N ILE A 72 25.49 4.70 4.89
CA ILE A 72 25.06 5.83 4.06
C ILE A 72 23.84 6.49 4.70
N GLU A 73 23.58 7.72 4.31
CA GLU A 73 22.27 8.33 4.54
C GLU A 73 21.21 7.63 3.68
N ARG A 74 20.06 7.31 4.31
CA ARG A 74 18.90 6.74 3.63
C ARG A 74 17.72 7.67 3.77
N SER A 75 17.34 8.31 2.67
CA SER A 75 16.21 9.22 2.60
C SER A 75 14.95 8.44 2.24
N LEU A 76 13.87 8.65 2.97
CA LEU A 76 12.55 8.11 2.70
C LEU A 76 11.59 9.27 2.42
N THR A 77 11.01 9.33 1.24
CA THR A 77 9.96 10.29 0.92
C THR A 77 8.62 9.74 1.42
N LEU A 78 7.89 10.55 2.16
CA LEU A 78 6.67 10.18 2.85
C LEU A 78 5.50 11.02 2.37
N GLU A 79 4.31 10.41 2.28
CA GLU A 79 3.04 11.10 2.17
C GLU A 79 2.30 10.92 3.48
N VAL A 80 1.98 12.00 4.17
CA VAL A 80 1.37 11.99 5.51
C VAL A 80 -0.04 12.52 5.41
N TRP A 81 -1.05 11.68 5.69
CA TRP A 81 -2.46 12.05 5.80
C TRP A 81 -2.83 12.18 7.28
N TYR A 82 -3.60 13.20 7.61
CA TYR A 82 -3.94 13.51 9.00
C TYR A 82 -5.28 14.25 9.12
N PRO A 83 -5.96 14.16 10.27
CA PRO A 83 -7.10 15.01 10.57
C PRO A 83 -6.72 16.47 10.53
N ALA A 84 -7.42 17.26 9.68
CA ALA A 84 -7.13 18.66 9.45
C ALA A 84 -8.16 19.58 10.09
N GLN A 85 -7.77 20.84 10.28
CA GLN A 85 -8.69 21.88 10.75
C GLN A 85 -9.73 22.16 9.67
N ALA A 86 -11.00 22.10 10.06
CA ALA A 86 -12.08 22.49 9.17
C ALA A 86 -11.92 23.97 8.77
N SER A 87 -11.90 24.22 7.48
CA SER A 87 -11.81 25.57 6.91
C SER A 87 -13.09 25.93 6.18
N ALA A 88 -13.47 27.22 6.25
CA ALA A 88 -14.55 27.70 5.40
C ALA A 88 -14.27 27.39 3.92
N PRO A 89 -15.27 27.05 3.10
CA PRO A 89 -15.06 26.62 1.71
C PRO A 89 -14.16 27.55 0.88
N SER A 90 -14.26 28.85 1.08
CA SER A 90 -13.45 29.86 0.40
C SER A 90 -11.98 29.95 0.85
N LYS A 91 -11.60 29.23 1.92
CA LYS A 91 -10.25 29.20 2.49
C LYS A 91 -9.64 27.82 2.49
N ARG A 92 -10.33 26.83 1.93
CA ARG A 92 -9.78 25.46 1.82
C ARG A 92 -8.58 25.43 0.88
N PRO A 93 -7.48 24.78 1.25
CA PRO A 93 -6.40 24.51 0.33
C PRO A 93 -6.88 23.67 -0.87
N PRO A 94 -6.10 23.61 -1.96
CA PRO A 94 -6.44 22.74 -3.09
C PRO A 94 -6.48 21.28 -2.67
N LEU A 95 -7.28 20.48 -3.36
CA LEU A 95 -7.24 19.04 -3.21
C LEU A 95 -5.89 18.49 -3.68
N ALA A 96 -5.47 17.40 -3.06
CA ALA A 96 -4.20 16.78 -3.35
C ALA A 96 -4.17 16.17 -4.75
N THR A 97 -3.06 16.39 -5.45
CA THR A 97 -2.68 15.66 -6.65
C THR A 97 -1.46 14.80 -6.32
N TYR A 98 -1.58 13.48 -6.52
CA TYR A 98 -0.53 12.51 -6.27
C TYR A 98 0.21 12.20 -7.57
N LYS A 99 1.50 12.55 -7.63
CA LYS A 99 2.35 12.38 -8.81
C LYS A 99 3.18 11.11 -8.70
N ASN A 100 3.10 10.26 -9.70
CA ASN A 100 3.77 8.97 -9.74
C ASN A 100 4.30 8.65 -11.15
N VAL A 101 5.02 7.53 -11.24
CA VAL A 101 5.40 6.92 -12.53
C VAL A 101 4.98 5.45 -12.53
N THR A 102 4.62 4.94 -13.70
CA THR A 102 4.38 3.50 -13.90
C THR A 102 5.71 2.72 -13.85
N ARG A 103 5.65 1.38 -13.91
CA ARG A 103 6.84 0.52 -14.02
C ARG A 103 7.69 0.80 -15.27
N LEU A 104 7.09 1.31 -16.34
CA LEU A 104 7.77 1.73 -17.57
C LEU A 104 8.04 3.23 -17.61
N GLN A 105 8.11 3.88 -16.45
CA GLN A 105 8.48 5.28 -16.25
C GLN A 105 7.54 6.30 -16.91
N LYS A 106 6.26 5.92 -17.16
CA LYS A 106 5.25 6.86 -17.65
C LYS A 106 4.69 7.68 -16.49
N PRO A 107 4.76 9.01 -16.54
CA PRO A 107 4.18 9.85 -15.49
C PRO A 107 2.66 9.78 -15.52
N PHE A 108 2.07 9.83 -14.33
CA PHE A 108 0.63 10.00 -14.14
C PHE A 108 0.35 10.77 -12.85
N GLU A 109 -0.81 11.39 -12.79
CA GLU A 109 -1.26 12.18 -11.65
C GLU A 109 -2.67 11.72 -11.25
N LEU A 110 -2.87 11.50 -9.95
CA LEU A 110 -4.15 11.08 -9.39
C LEU A 110 -4.73 12.18 -8.52
N GLN A 111 -6.04 12.40 -8.64
CA GLN A 111 -6.76 13.33 -7.79
C GLN A 111 -7.18 12.63 -6.50
N GLY A 112 -6.76 13.18 -5.36
CA GLY A 112 -7.23 12.79 -4.03
C GLY A 112 -8.38 13.66 -3.52
N ASN A 113 -8.90 13.31 -2.35
CA ASN A 113 -9.92 14.08 -1.62
C ASN A 113 -9.32 14.84 -0.41
N ALA A 114 -8.08 14.56 -0.04
CA ALA A 114 -7.37 15.30 1.00
C ALA A 114 -6.97 16.71 0.54
N TYR A 115 -6.86 17.64 1.47
CA TYR A 115 -6.42 19.01 1.23
C TYR A 115 -4.90 19.13 1.36
N ARG A 116 -4.22 19.55 0.29
CA ARG A 116 -2.76 19.69 0.26
C ARG A 116 -2.29 20.75 1.26
N ASP A 117 -1.40 20.33 2.18
CA ASP A 117 -0.79 21.17 3.21
C ASP A 117 -1.79 21.91 4.11
N ALA A 118 -2.99 21.33 4.30
CA ALA A 118 -3.95 21.85 5.26
C ALA A 118 -3.37 21.80 6.67
N PRO A 119 -3.64 22.77 7.54
CA PRO A 119 -3.19 22.72 8.93
C PRO A 119 -3.76 21.50 9.66
N ALA A 120 -2.90 20.74 10.34
CA ALA A 120 -3.36 19.67 11.22
C ALA A 120 -4.26 20.19 12.34
N LEU A 121 -5.11 19.34 12.90
CA LEU A 121 -5.83 19.69 14.12
C LEU A 121 -4.82 20.09 15.21
N LYS A 122 -5.23 20.98 16.10
CA LYS A 122 -4.37 21.44 17.21
C LYS A 122 -4.51 20.59 18.45
N GLU A 123 -5.58 19.81 18.53
CA GLU A 123 -5.92 18.98 19.67
C GLU A 123 -6.36 17.61 19.16
N GLY A 124 -6.02 16.58 19.91
CA GLY A 124 -6.30 15.18 19.57
C GLY A 124 -5.10 14.29 19.86
N SER A 125 -5.34 13.00 19.80
CA SER A 125 -4.31 11.97 19.90
C SER A 125 -4.71 10.89 18.87
N PHE A 126 -4.03 10.88 17.72
CA PHE A 126 -4.38 10.04 16.58
C PHE A 126 -3.32 8.97 16.37
N PRO A 127 -3.68 7.68 16.52
CA PRO A 127 -2.74 6.59 16.32
C PRO A 127 -2.04 6.65 14.98
N LEU A 128 -0.75 6.23 14.96
CA LEU A 128 0.09 6.22 13.77
C LEU A 128 -0.11 4.95 12.95
N ILE A 129 -0.38 5.08 11.66
CA ILE A 129 -0.44 3.98 10.71
C ILE A 129 0.64 4.14 9.65
N LEU A 130 1.50 3.15 9.46
CA LEU A 130 2.45 3.13 8.34
C LEU A 130 1.91 2.29 7.19
N LEU A 131 1.92 2.82 5.96
CA LEU A 131 1.58 2.12 4.71
C LEU A 131 2.86 1.77 3.96
N SER A 132 3.16 0.49 3.83
CA SER A 132 4.37 -0.05 3.19
C SER A 132 4.01 -0.77 1.89
N HIS A 133 4.47 -0.23 0.75
CA HIS A 133 4.16 -0.75 -0.59
C HIS A 133 4.93 -2.05 -0.94
N GLY A 134 4.52 -2.70 -2.04
CA GLY A 134 5.18 -3.88 -2.62
C GLY A 134 6.50 -3.56 -3.35
N PHE A 135 7.02 -4.54 -4.11
CA PHE A 135 8.19 -4.38 -4.99
C PHE A 135 7.77 -4.61 -6.46
N THR A 136 7.75 -3.58 -7.26
CA THR A 136 7.92 -2.15 -7.05
C THR A 136 6.58 -1.49 -6.72
N GLY A 137 6.62 -0.32 -6.07
CA GLY A 137 5.42 0.43 -5.75
C GLY A 137 5.76 1.90 -5.51
N TYR A 138 4.96 2.59 -4.73
CA TYR A 138 5.16 3.99 -4.35
C TYR A 138 4.27 4.35 -3.15
N ARG A 139 4.62 5.40 -2.42
CA ARG A 139 4.01 5.83 -1.16
C ARG A 139 2.50 6.10 -1.23
N THR A 140 1.99 6.45 -2.42
CA THR A 140 0.56 6.75 -2.63
C THR A 140 -0.21 5.60 -3.29
N GLN A 141 0.36 4.37 -3.33
CA GLN A 141 -0.30 3.21 -3.96
C GLN A 141 -1.62 2.84 -3.30
N MET A 142 -1.76 3.13 -2.01
CA MET A 142 -2.99 2.92 -1.22
C MET A 142 -3.52 4.26 -0.65
N PHE A 143 -3.46 5.34 -1.44
CA PHE A 143 -3.84 6.67 -0.97
C PHE A 143 -5.30 6.74 -0.51
N TYR A 144 -6.20 5.98 -1.14
CA TYR A 144 -7.61 5.88 -0.75
C TYR A 144 -7.76 5.45 0.71
N LEU A 145 -6.99 4.43 1.13
CA LEU A 145 -6.98 3.93 2.49
C LEU A 145 -6.33 4.94 3.46
N GLY A 146 -5.28 5.64 3.00
CA GLY A 146 -4.67 6.73 3.76
C GLY A 146 -5.65 7.86 4.06
N GLU A 147 -6.37 8.33 3.05
CA GLU A 147 -7.41 9.37 3.20
C GLU A 147 -8.57 8.88 4.06
N HIS A 148 -9.03 7.64 3.84
CA HIS A 148 -10.13 7.05 4.59
C HIS A 148 -9.80 6.95 6.09
N LEU A 149 -8.68 6.33 6.46
CA LEU A 149 -8.27 6.18 7.86
C LEU A 149 -8.01 7.54 8.53
N ALA A 150 -7.43 8.51 7.83
CA ALA A 150 -7.24 9.85 8.37
C ALA A 150 -8.59 10.55 8.64
N SER A 151 -9.61 10.36 7.80
CA SER A 151 -10.95 10.87 8.03
C SER A 151 -11.62 10.28 9.28
N HIS A 152 -11.15 9.12 9.73
CA HIS A 152 -11.57 8.42 10.93
C HIS A 152 -10.66 8.66 12.16
N GLY A 153 -9.72 9.60 12.06
CA GLY A 153 -8.87 9.97 13.21
C GLY A 153 -7.66 9.06 13.38
N TYR A 154 -6.89 8.89 12.32
CA TYR A 154 -5.54 8.34 12.33
C TYR A 154 -4.56 9.31 11.67
N VAL A 155 -3.30 9.26 12.04
CA VAL A 155 -2.21 9.80 11.23
C VAL A 155 -1.65 8.66 10.40
N VAL A 156 -1.69 8.79 9.07
CA VAL A 156 -1.32 7.72 8.15
C VAL A 156 -0.13 8.14 7.30
N VAL A 157 0.88 7.29 7.19
CA VAL A 157 2.14 7.59 6.51
C VAL A 157 2.42 6.58 5.42
N GLY A 158 2.28 6.98 4.16
CA GLY A 158 2.74 6.21 3.01
C GLY A 158 4.24 6.42 2.77
N ILE A 159 4.96 5.34 2.51
CA ILE A 159 6.42 5.31 2.46
C ILE A 159 6.88 5.02 1.04
N ASP A 160 7.76 5.88 0.47
CA ASP A 160 8.61 5.47 -0.65
C ASP A 160 9.85 4.78 -0.06
N HIS A 161 9.88 3.46 -0.13
CA HIS A 161 11.07 2.71 0.26
C HIS A 161 12.13 2.86 -0.82
N THR A 162 13.12 3.67 -0.57
CA THR A 162 14.26 3.92 -1.49
C THR A 162 14.85 2.60 -2.00
N ASP A 163 15.26 2.55 -3.25
CA ASP A 163 15.74 1.39 -4.01
C ASP A 163 14.66 0.36 -4.40
N SER A 164 13.39 0.61 -4.14
CA SER A 164 12.31 -0.33 -4.46
C SER A 164 11.02 0.31 -5.01
N THR A 165 11.08 1.60 -5.32
CA THR A 165 9.96 2.28 -5.97
C THR A 165 9.94 2.06 -7.48
N ASN A 166 8.81 2.38 -8.13
CA ASN A 166 8.76 2.42 -9.60
C ASN A 166 9.77 3.42 -10.17
N ALA A 167 10.03 4.54 -9.46
CA ALA A 167 10.97 5.55 -9.88
C ALA A 167 12.44 5.10 -9.78
N ASP A 168 12.76 4.19 -8.83
CA ASP A 168 14.11 3.68 -8.63
C ASP A 168 14.44 2.53 -9.58
N ILE A 169 13.50 1.62 -9.82
CA ILE A 169 13.69 0.44 -10.67
C ILE A 169 13.28 0.77 -12.10
N LYS A 170 14.20 1.34 -12.85
CA LYS A 170 13.95 1.82 -14.21
C LYS A 170 14.14 0.74 -15.27
N SER A 171 14.86 -0.32 -14.95
CA SER A 171 15.21 -1.40 -15.87
C SER A 171 15.28 -2.77 -15.17
N ALA A 172 15.45 -3.82 -15.94
CA ALA A 172 15.64 -5.17 -15.40
C ALA A 172 16.95 -5.30 -14.61
N GLU A 173 17.96 -4.53 -14.98
CA GLU A 173 19.31 -4.53 -14.37
C GLU A 173 19.28 -3.95 -12.95
N ASP A 174 18.33 -3.05 -12.64
CA ASP A 174 18.20 -2.43 -11.31
C ASP A 174 17.56 -3.41 -10.28
N ARG A 175 16.79 -4.39 -10.77
CA ARG A 175 15.98 -5.28 -9.92
C ARG A 175 16.76 -6.08 -8.88
N PRO A 176 17.94 -6.70 -9.20
CA PRO A 176 18.66 -7.48 -8.20
C PRO A 176 19.15 -6.65 -7.01
N ALA A 177 19.70 -5.47 -7.26
CA ALA A 177 20.14 -4.56 -6.19
C ALA A 177 18.97 -4.04 -5.36
N GLY A 178 17.87 -3.66 -6.02
CA GLY A 178 16.63 -3.23 -5.37
C GLY A 178 16.01 -4.35 -4.53
N ALA A 179 16.03 -5.60 -4.98
CA ALA A 179 15.53 -6.74 -4.21
C ALA A 179 16.36 -6.98 -2.93
N ILE A 180 17.70 -6.94 -3.02
CA ILE A 180 18.60 -7.07 -1.86
C ILE A 180 18.34 -5.94 -0.87
N SER A 181 18.25 -4.70 -1.34
CA SER A 181 17.91 -3.55 -0.51
C SER A 181 16.55 -3.73 0.17
N THR A 182 15.55 -4.21 -0.55
CA THR A 182 14.20 -4.48 -0.02
C THR A 182 14.24 -5.52 1.09
N PHE A 183 14.89 -6.67 0.90
CA PHE A 183 14.99 -7.71 1.92
C PHE A 183 15.65 -7.19 3.20
N TYR A 184 16.69 -6.39 3.05
CA TYR A 184 17.43 -5.86 4.20
C TYR A 184 16.69 -4.70 4.88
N ASN A 185 16.19 -3.74 4.12
CA ASN A 185 15.76 -2.44 4.62
C ASN A 185 14.27 -2.35 4.99
N ARG A 186 13.37 -3.17 4.43
CA ARG A 186 11.92 -2.98 4.55
C ARG A 186 11.45 -2.82 5.99
N ALA A 187 11.76 -3.78 6.86
CA ALA A 187 11.39 -3.70 8.27
C ALA A 187 12.16 -2.61 9.05
N ARG A 188 13.39 -2.33 8.63
CA ARG A 188 14.21 -1.28 9.26
C ARG A 188 13.68 0.12 8.94
N ASP A 189 13.15 0.33 7.73
CA ASP A 189 12.49 1.58 7.37
C ASP A 189 11.20 1.77 8.19
N GLN A 190 10.42 0.71 8.36
CA GLN A 190 9.19 0.72 9.15
C GLN A 190 9.47 1.07 10.62
N GLN A 191 10.46 0.44 11.25
CA GLN A 191 10.82 0.75 12.63
C GLN A 191 11.43 2.16 12.78
N PHE A 192 12.32 2.54 11.85
CA PHE A 192 12.91 3.88 11.85
C PHE A 192 11.84 4.98 11.79
N LEU A 193 10.78 4.79 11.00
CA LEU A 193 9.73 5.80 10.90
C LEU A 193 8.87 5.89 12.16
N LEU A 194 8.64 4.80 12.88
CA LEU A 194 8.00 4.86 14.19
C LEU A 194 8.81 5.72 15.18
N ASP A 195 10.12 5.53 15.21
CA ASP A 195 11.04 6.33 16.04
C ASP A 195 11.11 7.79 15.55
N TYR A 196 11.19 8.00 14.23
CA TYR A 196 11.20 9.33 13.62
C TYR A 196 9.98 10.17 14.03
N PHE A 197 8.76 9.62 13.95
CA PHE A 197 7.55 10.34 14.33
C PHE A 197 7.41 10.54 15.85
N SER A 198 8.06 9.75 16.67
CA SER A 198 8.10 9.96 18.12
C SER A 198 9.11 11.03 18.56
N GLU A 199 10.16 11.29 17.78
CA GLU A 199 11.27 12.13 18.16
C GLU A 199 11.32 13.48 17.43
N GLN A 200 10.81 13.54 16.20
CA GLN A 200 10.95 14.70 15.33
C GLN A 200 9.75 15.63 15.37
N GLN A 201 10.01 16.93 15.31
CA GLN A 201 8.98 17.96 15.15
C GLN A 201 8.47 17.99 13.71
N THR A 202 7.45 17.21 13.43
CA THR A 202 6.74 17.19 12.16
C THR A 202 5.48 18.08 12.21
N SER A 203 4.82 18.29 11.08
CA SER A 203 3.55 19.04 11.01
C SER A 203 2.40 18.40 11.80
N VAL A 204 2.56 17.16 12.24
CA VAL A 204 1.58 16.38 13.02
C VAL A 204 2.07 16.01 14.43
N ALA A 205 3.25 16.51 14.84
CA ALA A 205 3.89 16.14 16.11
C ALA A 205 3.00 16.34 17.35
N ASP A 206 2.17 17.39 17.33
CA ASP A 206 1.30 17.72 18.46
C ASP A 206 0.08 16.80 18.60
N VAL A 207 -0.23 16.01 17.57
CA VAL A 207 -1.46 15.21 17.50
C VAL A 207 -1.26 13.73 17.19
N VAL A 208 -0.05 13.33 16.76
CA VAL A 208 0.25 11.91 16.48
C VAL A 208 0.49 11.15 17.77
N ASP A 209 -0.17 10.00 17.92
CA ASP A 209 0.07 9.03 18.99
C ASP A 209 0.95 7.89 18.44
N THR A 210 2.24 7.94 18.79
CA THR A 210 3.20 6.91 18.41
C THR A 210 3.27 5.74 19.39
N ASP A 211 2.61 5.83 20.54
CA ASP A 211 2.48 4.71 21.49
C ASP A 211 1.40 3.72 21.06
N SER A 212 0.56 4.13 20.12
CA SER A 212 -0.51 3.33 19.51
C SER A 212 -0.31 3.28 18.00
N ALA A 213 0.61 2.45 17.51
CA ALA A 213 0.95 2.36 16.09
C ALA A 213 0.48 1.04 15.46
N ALA A 214 0.19 1.07 14.15
CA ALA A 214 0.00 -0.14 13.34
C ALA A 214 0.72 -0.04 11.99
N ILE A 215 0.97 -1.21 11.40
CA ILE A 215 1.62 -1.33 10.10
C ILE A 215 0.67 -2.01 9.10
N ILE A 216 0.52 -1.43 7.92
CA ILE A 216 -0.19 -2.03 6.77
C ILE A 216 0.84 -2.26 5.67
N GLY A 217 1.03 -3.52 5.27
CA GLY A 217 2.03 -3.86 4.26
C GLY A 217 1.46 -4.68 3.11
N HIS A 218 1.68 -4.22 1.87
CA HIS A 218 1.33 -4.99 0.65
C HIS A 218 2.55 -5.75 0.13
N SER A 219 2.40 -7.04 -0.21
CA SER A 219 3.45 -7.85 -0.84
C SER A 219 4.77 -7.80 -0.05
N MET A 220 5.83 -7.21 -0.60
CA MET A 220 7.11 -6.99 0.10
C MET A 220 6.98 -6.04 1.31
N GLY A 221 5.98 -5.15 1.34
CA GLY A 221 5.63 -4.39 2.54
C GLY A 221 5.13 -5.28 3.65
N GLY A 222 4.33 -6.31 3.31
CA GLY A 222 3.87 -7.34 4.25
C GLY A 222 5.01 -8.24 4.75
N PHE A 223 5.97 -8.62 3.89
CA PHE A 223 7.20 -9.28 4.31
C PHE A 223 7.94 -8.48 5.39
N GLY A 224 8.11 -7.17 5.18
CA GLY A 224 8.70 -6.29 6.17
C GLY A 224 7.89 -6.22 7.46
N ALA A 225 6.56 -6.06 7.33
CA ALA A 225 5.65 -5.95 8.47
C ALA A 225 5.67 -7.20 9.37
N ILE A 226 5.71 -8.40 8.80
CA ILE A 226 5.89 -9.65 9.57
C ILE A 226 7.15 -9.57 10.44
N ASN A 227 8.25 -9.08 9.86
CA ASN A 227 9.50 -8.93 10.62
C ASN A 227 9.41 -7.81 11.68
N THR A 228 8.70 -6.71 11.39
CA THR A 228 8.49 -5.58 12.32
C THR A 228 7.69 -5.99 13.56
N ILE A 229 6.70 -6.87 13.41
CA ILE A 229 5.83 -7.32 14.51
C ILE A 229 6.34 -8.57 15.24
N GLY A 230 7.61 -8.91 15.11
CA GLY A 230 8.28 -9.97 15.90
C GLY A 230 8.58 -11.25 15.15
N GLY A 231 8.23 -11.35 13.86
CA GLY A 231 8.78 -12.37 12.99
C GLY A 231 10.24 -12.07 12.65
N CYS A 232 10.93 -13.04 12.11
CA CYS A 232 12.23 -12.83 11.49
C CYS A 232 12.28 -13.54 10.15
N TYR A 233 13.21 -13.14 9.30
CA TYR A 233 13.46 -13.80 8.03
C TYR A 233 14.87 -14.39 8.00
N SER A 234 15.01 -15.49 7.30
CA SER A 234 16.29 -16.16 7.04
C SER A 234 16.31 -16.65 5.62
N PHE A 235 17.29 -16.21 4.85
CA PHE A 235 17.54 -16.75 3.51
C PHE A 235 18.64 -17.79 3.55
N ASN A 236 18.50 -18.84 2.76
CA ASN A 236 19.58 -19.79 2.46
C ASN A 236 19.95 -19.80 0.97
N SER A 237 21.04 -20.44 0.61
CA SER A 237 21.54 -20.45 -0.76
C SER A 237 20.58 -21.09 -1.76
N GLU A 238 19.81 -22.10 -1.35
CA GLU A 238 18.81 -22.75 -2.21
C GLU A 238 17.65 -21.82 -2.50
N GLN A 239 17.10 -21.14 -1.48
CA GLN A 239 16.02 -20.15 -1.65
C GLN A 239 16.44 -19.02 -2.59
N LEU A 240 17.63 -18.46 -2.39
CA LEU A 240 18.19 -17.42 -3.25
C LEU A 240 18.41 -17.92 -4.68
N GLY A 241 18.86 -19.17 -4.85
CA GLY A 241 19.00 -19.81 -6.16
C GLY A 241 17.67 -19.97 -6.89
N ARG A 242 16.60 -20.37 -6.19
CA ARG A 242 15.23 -20.42 -6.76
C ARG A 242 14.72 -19.04 -7.20
N MET A 243 15.19 -17.97 -6.58
CA MET A 243 14.90 -16.59 -6.96
C MET A 243 15.77 -16.05 -8.11
N GLY A 244 16.65 -16.89 -8.68
CA GLY A 244 17.53 -16.52 -9.79
C GLY A 244 18.82 -15.81 -9.36
N THR A 245 19.17 -15.81 -8.08
CA THR A 245 20.43 -15.23 -7.60
C THR A 245 21.62 -16.09 -8.09
N PRO A 246 22.67 -15.49 -8.70
CA PRO A 246 23.88 -16.23 -9.10
C PRO A 246 24.50 -17.00 -7.92
N THR A 247 24.97 -18.22 -8.17
CA THR A 247 25.44 -19.15 -7.13
C THR A 247 26.48 -18.53 -6.19
N ALA A 248 27.49 -17.82 -6.72
CA ALA A 248 28.52 -17.18 -5.90
C ALA A 248 27.96 -16.15 -4.91
N ILE A 249 26.93 -15.41 -5.32
CA ILE A 249 26.24 -14.42 -4.49
C ILE A 249 25.31 -15.13 -3.49
N ALA A 250 24.56 -16.14 -3.94
CA ALA A 250 23.67 -16.93 -3.10
C ALA A 250 24.38 -17.64 -1.95
N MET A 251 25.68 -17.90 -2.04
CA MET A 251 26.48 -18.49 -0.97
C MET A 251 26.84 -17.51 0.15
N VAL A 252 26.96 -16.23 -0.14
CA VAL A 252 27.40 -15.21 0.84
C VAL A 252 26.27 -14.33 1.38
N LEU A 253 25.22 -14.08 0.59
CA LEU A 253 24.08 -13.25 0.99
C LEU A 253 23.34 -13.74 2.24
N PRO A 254 23.21 -15.04 2.55
CA PRO A 254 22.56 -15.53 3.76
C PRO A 254 23.16 -14.98 5.06
N PHE A 255 24.45 -14.62 5.07
CA PHE A 255 25.07 -14.00 6.24
C PHE A 255 24.58 -12.56 6.50
N ALA A 256 24.21 -11.85 5.45
CA ALA A 256 23.68 -10.48 5.54
C ALA A 256 22.14 -10.45 5.58
N LEU A 257 21.49 -11.42 4.92
CA LEU A 257 20.03 -11.51 4.81
C LEU A 257 19.46 -12.54 5.80
N ASN A 258 19.74 -12.33 7.09
CA ASN A 258 19.19 -13.14 8.17
C ASN A 258 18.93 -12.27 9.40
N SER A 259 17.67 -11.95 9.63
CA SER A 259 17.28 -11.16 10.80
C SER A 259 17.05 -12.01 12.05
N CYS A 260 17.08 -13.36 11.93
CA CYS A 260 16.90 -14.24 13.06
C CYS A 260 18.16 -14.37 13.94
N PHE A 261 19.34 -14.07 13.42
CA PHE A 261 20.61 -14.15 14.19
C PHE A 261 20.70 -13.12 15.34
N GLY A 262 19.97 -12.02 15.25
CA GLY A 262 20.06 -10.93 16.21
C GLY A 262 19.22 -11.09 17.48
N GLY A 263 18.45 -12.18 17.59
CA GLY A 263 17.52 -12.38 18.72
C GLY A 263 16.51 -11.24 18.78
N ARG A 264 15.46 -11.29 17.96
CA ARG A 264 14.33 -10.33 18.06
C ARG A 264 13.30 -10.89 19.02
N GLU A 265 13.68 -11.02 20.29
CA GLU A 265 12.76 -11.48 21.33
C GLU A 265 11.83 -10.35 21.80
N ASP A 266 12.23 -9.09 21.62
CA ASP A 266 11.46 -7.92 22.06
C ASP A 266 10.88 -7.17 20.86
N VAL A 267 9.60 -7.38 20.59
CA VAL A 267 8.82 -6.56 19.68
C VAL A 267 8.59 -5.20 20.31
N ASP A 268 8.77 -4.13 19.56
CA ASP A 268 8.44 -2.80 20.05
C ASP A 268 6.95 -2.74 20.48
N PRO A 269 6.66 -2.48 21.75
CA PRO A 269 5.31 -2.54 22.30
C PRO A 269 4.37 -1.48 21.74
N ARG A 270 4.89 -0.50 21.01
CA ARG A 270 4.11 0.51 20.30
C ARG A 270 3.32 -0.07 19.12
N TRP A 271 3.78 -1.20 18.54
CA TRP A 271 3.03 -1.91 17.50
C TRP A 271 1.83 -2.64 18.09
N LYS A 272 0.62 -2.12 17.87
CA LYS A 272 -0.64 -2.68 18.39
C LYS A 272 -1.35 -3.61 17.42
N ALA A 273 -1.13 -3.43 16.11
CA ALA A 273 -1.79 -4.22 15.08
C ALA A 273 -0.98 -4.24 13.78
N ALA A 274 -1.21 -5.26 12.94
CA ALA A 274 -0.68 -5.34 11.59
C ALA A 274 -1.73 -5.80 10.59
N GLN A 275 -1.74 -5.22 9.39
CA GLN A 275 -2.51 -5.71 8.26
C GLN A 275 -1.56 -6.09 7.13
N LEU A 276 -1.75 -7.29 6.59
CA LEU A 276 -0.83 -7.95 5.67
C LEU A 276 -1.58 -8.27 4.37
N PHE A 277 -1.41 -7.42 3.36
CA PHE A 277 -2.05 -7.56 2.05
C PHE A 277 -1.16 -8.41 1.15
N ALA A 278 -1.59 -9.63 0.83
CA ALA A 278 -0.87 -10.57 -0.01
C ALA A 278 0.65 -10.65 0.35
N PRO A 279 1.02 -10.84 1.65
CA PRO A 279 2.42 -10.74 2.08
C PRO A 279 3.29 -11.76 1.37
N TRP A 280 4.47 -11.29 0.90
CA TRP A 280 5.44 -12.14 0.22
C TRP A 280 6.31 -12.93 1.22
N GLY A 281 6.80 -14.09 0.81
CA GLY A 281 7.84 -14.87 1.50
C GLY A 281 7.42 -16.26 1.94
N GLY A 282 6.12 -16.55 2.07
CA GLY A 282 5.63 -17.85 2.53
C GLY A 282 5.97 -19.01 1.60
N GLU A 283 5.91 -18.82 0.27
CA GLU A 283 6.28 -19.84 -0.73
C GLU A 283 7.77 -20.20 -0.70
N TYR A 284 8.59 -19.26 -0.26
CA TYR A 284 10.04 -19.44 -0.19
C TYR A 284 10.53 -19.85 1.20
N ASP A 285 9.63 -20.03 2.17
CA ASP A 285 9.98 -20.40 3.56
C ASP A 285 10.98 -19.43 4.22
N VAL A 286 10.95 -18.14 3.85
CA VAL A 286 11.86 -17.16 4.42
C VAL A 286 11.52 -16.79 5.87
N HIS A 287 10.26 -17.00 6.28
CA HIS A 287 9.80 -16.92 7.66
C HIS A 287 9.57 -18.35 8.16
N SER A 288 10.32 -18.80 9.14
CA SER A 288 10.13 -20.14 9.70
C SER A 288 8.82 -20.22 10.50
N ALA A 289 8.24 -21.44 10.58
CA ALA A 289 7.06 -21.68 11.38
C ALA A 289 7.30 -21.31 12.87
N GLU A 290 8.51 -21.52 13.38
CA GLU A 290 8.90 -21.13 14.73
C GLU A 290 8.86 -19.60 14.90
N ALA A 291 9.44 -18.83 13.97
CA ALA A 291 9.40 -17.37 14.02
C ALA A 291 7.95 -16.84 13.96
N MET A 292 7.12 -17.37 13.04
CA MET A 292 5.72 -17.00 12.90
C MET A 292 4.93 -17.33 14.17
N SER A 293 5.17 -18.48 14.82
CA SER A 293 4.45 -18.89 16.03
C SER A 293 4.75 -18.03 17.26
N LYS A 294 5.79 -17.20 17.24
CA LYS A 294 6.17 -16.27 18.31
C LYS A 294 5.47 -14.92 18.23
N ILE A 295 4.90 -14.56 17.09
CA ILE A 295 4.20 -13.27 16.91
C ILE A 295 2.94 -13.25 17.78
N ARG A 296 2.73 -12.15 18.51
CA ARG A 296 1.57 -11.93 19.41
C ARG A 296 0.73 -10.72 19.02
N VAL A 297 1.26 -9.84 18.16
CA VAL A 297 0.55 -8.66 17.70
C VAL A 297 -0.71 -9.09 16.92
N PRO A 298 -1.88 -8.50 17.19
CA PRO A 298 -3.08 -8.71 16.39
C PRO A 298 -2.80 -8.52 14.89
N THR A 299 -3.18 -9.52 14.07
CA THR A 299 -2.79 -9.54 12.67
C THR A 299 -3.97 -9.87 11.76
N PHE A 300 -4.11 -9.12 10.67
CA PHE A 300 -5.16 -9.34 9.68
C PHE A 300 -4.56 -9.50 8.29
N PHE A 301 -4.70 -10.68 7.71
CA PHE A 301 -4.28 -11.00 6.34
C PHE A 301 -5.40 -10.69 5.34
N PHE A 302 -5.04 -10.14 4.20
CA PHE A 302 -5.90 -10.00 3.03
C PHE A 302 -5.27 -10.78 1.87
N ALA A 303 -6.03 -11.57 1.15
CA ALA A 303 -5.53 -12.43 0.08
C ALA A 303 -6.52 -12.59 -1.06
N GLY A 304 -6.03 -12.74 -2.28
CA GLY A 304 -6.74 -13.39 -3.37
C GLY A 304 -6.37 -14.87 -3.40
N ASP A 305 -7.31 -15.78 -3.60
CA ASP A 305 -7.04 -17.22 -3.60
C ASP A 305 -6.35 -17.71 -4.89
N GLN A 306 -6.31 -16.85 -5.93
CA GLN A 306 -5.55 -17.07 -7.19
C GLN A 306 -4.25 -16.26 -7.22
N ASP A 307 -3.73 -15.82 -6.07
CA ASP A 307 -2.45 -15.10 -5.99
C ASP A 307 -1.31 -16.01 -6.49
N ASN A 308 -0.72 -15.65 -7.63
CA ASN A 308 0.40 -16.34 -8.27
C ASN A 308 1.75 -15.64 -8.06
N THR A 309 1.80 -14.58 -7.24
CA THR A 309 3.01 -13.82 -6.92
C THR A 309 3.54 -14.14 -5.53
N SER A 310 2.69 -14.05 -4.51
CA SER A 310 3.01 -14.49 -3.14
C SER A 310 2.60 -15.93 -2.86
N GLY A 311 1.77 -16.51 -3.73
CA GLY A 311 1.14 -17.80 -3.58
C GLY A 311 0.05 -17.81 -2.51
N PHE A 312 -1.11 -18.35 -2.78
CA PHE A 312 -2.16 -18.42 -1.77
C PHE A 312 -1.90 -19.55 -0.76
N LYS A 313 -2.01 -20.82 -1.22
CA LYS A 313 -1.99 -21.99 -0.33
C LYS A 313 -0.66 -22.17 0.41
N ASN A 314 0.45 -22.10 -0.33
CA ASN A 314 1.80 -22.30 0.20
C ASN A 314 2.50 -20.99 0.58
N GLY A 315 1.83 -19.87 0.37
CA GLY A 315 2.28 -18.52 0.66
C GLY A 315 1.47 -17.89 1.77
N VAL A 316 0.49 -17.04 1.43
CA VAL A 316 -0.27 -16.21 2.38
C VAL A 316 -1.02 -17.05 3.42
N LYS A 317 -1.73 -18.08 2.98
CA LYS A 317 -2.48 -18.96 3.89
C LYS A 317 -1.55 -19.71 4.86
N LYS A 318 -0.42 -20.19 4.38
CA LYS A 318 0.58 -20.82 5.22
C LYS A 318 1.12 -19.88 6.30
N LEU A 319 1.43 -18.62 5.96
CA LEU A 319 1.85 -17.61 6.94
C LEU A 319 0.76 -17.37 7.98
N HIS A 320 -0.49 -17.22 7.55
CA HIS A 320 -1.64 -17.09 8.45
C HIS A 320 -1.77 -18.29 9.40
N ASP A 321 -1.72 -19.51 8.88
CA ASP A 321 -1.89 -20.74 9.69
C ASP A 321 -0.78 -20.93 10.73
N GLN A 322 0.43 -20.41 10.44
CA GLN A 322 1.59 -20.46 11.34
C GLN A 322 1.63 -19.32 12.36
N MET A 323 0.85 -18.25 12.16
CA MET A 323 0.84 -17.07 13.03
C MET A 323 0.45 -17.44 14.46
N GLY A 324 1.22 -16.93 15.44
CA GLY A 324 1.01 -17.22 16.86
C GLY A 324 0.07 -16.25 17.59
N SER A 325 -0.41 -15.21 16.94
CA SER A 325 -1.36 -14.25 17.52
C SER A 325 -2.71 -14.92 17.79
N GLU A 326 -3.31 -14.64 18.95
CA GLU A 326 -4.69 -15.05 19.30
C GLU A 326 -5.75 -14.26 18.50
N HIS A 327 -5.39 -13.08 18.00
CA HIS A 327 -6.20 -12.22 17.16
C HIS A 327 -5.64 -12.27 15.72
N ASN A 328 -5.79 -13.42 15.09
CA ASN A 328 -5.29 -13.68 13.75
C ASN A 328 -6.47 -13.93 12.79
N TYR A 329 -6.61 -13.02 11.81
CA TYR A 329 -7.70 -13.00 10.86
C TYR A 329 -7.18 -13.08 9.43
N MET A 330 -8.00 -13.61 8.51
CA MET A 330 -7.72 -13.54 7.08
C MET A 330 -9.03 -13.35 6.30
N LEU A 331 -9.06 -12.31 5.45
CA LEU A 331 -10.08 -12.09 4.44
C LEU A 331 -9.55 -12.58 3.09
N VAL A 332 -10.33 -13.41 2.42
CA VAL A 332 -10.00 -13.93 1.09
C VAL A 332 -11.02 -13.42 0.08
N PHE A 333 -10.54 -12.82 -1.00
CA PHE A 333 -11.29 -12.49 -2.21
C PHE A 333 -11.22 -13.71 -3.13
N GLU A 334 -12.35 -14.40 -3.34
CA GLU A 334 -12.42 -15.59 -4.20
C GLU A 334 -12.13 -15.21 -5.65
N ASP A 335 -11.33 -16.02 -6.33
CA ASP A 335 -10.88 -15.82 -7.70
C ASP A 335 -10.02 -14.56 -7.95
N ALA A 336 -9.68 -13.78 -6.91
CA ALA A 336 -8.79 -12.64 -7.02
C ALA A 336 -7.31 -13.07 -7.06
N ARG A 337 -6.49 -12.22 -7.70
CA ARG A 337 -5.04 -12.38 -7.79
C ARG A 337 -4.31 -11.58 -6.71
N HIS A 338 -3.05 -11.20 -7.00
CA HIS A 338 -2.13 -10.52 -6.08
C HIS A 338 -2.51 -9.07 -5.76
N ASN A 339 -3.10 -8.36 -6.73
CA ASN A 339 -3.24 -6.89 -6.67
C ASN A 339 -4.54 -6.44 -5.97
N ILE A 340 -4.77 -6.93 -4.76
CA ILE A 340 -5.94 -6.57 -3.95
C ILE A 340 -5.79 -5.24 -3.18
N GLY A 341 -4.57 -4.76 -2.95
CA GLY A 341 -4.29 -3.56 -2.15
C GLY A 341 -4.22 -2.23 -2.92
N PRO A 342 -3.69 -2.19 -4.16
CA PRO A 342 -3.54 -0.95 -4.91
C PRO A 342 -4.86 -0.25 -5.26
N HIS A 343 -4.78 1.07 -5.53
CA HIS A 343 -5.86 1.81 -6.17
C HIS A 343 -6.17 1.27 -7.58
N PRO A 344 -7.34 1.61 -8.19
CA PRO A 344 -7.66 1.23 -9.56
C PRO A 344 -6.59 1.63 -10.57
N ALA A 345 -6.55 0.94 -11.71
CA ALA A 345 -5.54 1.16 -12.75
C ALA A 345 -5.60 2.58 -13.33
N PRO A 346 -4.50 3.37 -13.27
CA PRO A 346 -4.45 4.67 -13.93
C PRO A 346 -4.38 4.49 -15.46
N ALA A 347 -4.89 5.45 -16.23
CA ALA A 347 -4.91 5.41 -17.70
C ALA A 347 -3.53 5.13 -18.31
N ALA A 348 -2.46 5.64 -17.69
CA ALA A 348 -1.08 5.40 -18.12
C ALA A 348 -0.68 3.92 -18.12
N SER A 349 -1.31 3.08 -17.29
CA SER A 349 -1.01 1.64 -17.17
C SER A 349 -1.63 0.77 -18.26
N PHE A 350 -2.61 1.26 -19.01
CA PHE A 350 -3.33 0.47 -20.03
C PHE A 350 -2.53 0.21 -21.32
N ALA A 351 -1.31 0.73 -21.42
CA ALA A 351 -0.50 0.59 -22.61
C ALA A 351 0.09 -0.81 -22.83
N THR A 352 0.30 -1.59 -21.76
CA THR A 352 0.87 -2.95 -21.81
C THR A 352 0.30 -3.83 -20.71
N ASP A 353 0.25 -5.13 -20.94
CA ASP A 353 -0.14 -6.12 -19.94
C ASP A 353 0.77 -6.09 -18.69
N PHE A 354 2.05 -5.78 -18.89
CA PHE A 354 3.02 -5.67 -17.80
C PHE A 354 2.68 -4.54 -16.83
N GLU A 355 2.25 -3.37 -17.33
CA GLU A 355 1.85 -2.25 -16.49
C GLU A 355 0.46 -2.44 -15.90
N LEU A 356 -0.51 -2.85 -16.73
CA LEU A 356 -1.88 -3.09 -16.29
C LEU A 356 -1.94 -4.17 -15.20
N GLY A 357 -1.17 -5.24 -15.35
CA GLY A 357 -1.08 -6.33 -14.39
C GLY A 357 -0.56 -5.95 -12.99
N HIS A 358 -0.16 -4.69 -12.80
CA HIS A 358 0.20 -4.15 -11.47
C HIS A 358 -1.00 -3.64 -10.67
N TYR A 359 -2.14 -3.43 -11.30
CA TYR A 359 -3.34 -2.85 -10.70
C TYR A 359 -4.59 -3.71 -10.93
N PHE A 360 -4.67 -4.33 -12.09
CA PHE A 360 -5.87 -4.96 -12.59
C PHE A 360 -6.08 -6.37 -12.01
N ASP A 361 -7.30 -6.65 -11.63
CA ASP A 361 -7.80 -8.00 -11.35
C ASP A 361 -8.94 -8.34 -12.33
N PRO A 362 -8.90 -9.51 -13.00
CA PRO A 362 -9.92 -9.86 -14.00
C PRO A 362 -11.26 -10.28 -13.39
N SER A 363 -11.28 -10.70 -12.13
CA SER A 363 -12.47 -11.21 -11.45
C SER A 363 -13.14 -10.16 -10.57
N TRP A 364 -12.38 -9.13 -10.17
CA TRP A 364 -12.84 -8.12 -9.24
C TRP A 364 -12.62 -6.71 -9.77
N ASP A 365 -13.61 -5.86 -9.60
CA ASP A 365 -13.42 -4.43 -9.73
C ASP A 365 -12.60 -3.88 -8.57
N SER A 366 -11.52 -3.16 -8.88
CA SER A 366 -10.57 -2.66 -7.88
C SER A 366 -11.23 -1.68 -6.90
N GLU A 367 -12.20 -0.86 -7.35
CA GLU A 367 -12.92 0.05 -6.46
C GLU A 367 -13.76 -0.75 -5.43
N THR A 368 -14.41 -1.82 -5.87
CA THR A 368 -15.16 -2.73 -4.98
C THR A 368 -14.23 -3.37 -3.94
N ILE A 369 -13.06 -3.89 -4.36
CA ILE A 369 -12.05 -4.41 -3.43
C ILE A 369 -11.68 -3.33 -2.40
N ASN A 370 -11.39 -2.11 -2.85
CA ASN A 370 -10.95 -1.03 -1.99
C ASN A 370 -12.03 -0.66 -0.95
N ARG A 371 -13.33 -0.65 -1.31
CA ARG A 371 -14.42 -0.40 -0.36
C ARG A 371 -14.54 -1.49 0.73
N VAL A 372 -14.35 -2.75 0.34
CA VAL A 372 -14.29 -3.86 1.29
C VAL A 372 -13.10 -3.70 2.24
N ILE A 373 -11.94 -3.32 1.69
CA ILE A 373 -10.73 -3.06 2.47
C ILE A 373 -10.90 -1.91 3.45
N GLU A 374 -11.48 -0.78 3.03
CA GLU A 374 -11.79 0.36 3.91
C GLU A 374 -12.60 -0.08 5.11
N HIS A 375 -13.69 -0.83 4.87
CA HIS A 375 -14.56 -1.34 5.92
C HIS A 375 -13.82 -2.26 6.90
N MET A 376 -13.19 -3.30 6.39
CA MET A 376 -12.54 -4.32 7.21
C MET A 376 -11.29 -3.79 7.92
N SER A 377 -10.54 -2.91 7.26
CA SER A 377 -9.36 -2.26 7.85
C SER A 377 -9.75 -1.37 9.02
N LEU A 378 -10.78 -0.55 8.85
CA LEU A 378 -11.25 0.34 9.92
C LEU A 378 -11.79 -0.46 11.11
N ALA A 379 -12.63 -1.50 10.85
CA ALA A 379 -13.13 -2.38 11.90
C ALA A 379 -12.00 -2.96 12.75
N PHE A 380 -10.99 -3.52 12.10
CA PHE A 380 -9.86 -4.15 12.77
C PHE A 380 -8.97 -3.15 13.53
N LEU A 381 -8.64 -2.01 12.91
CA LEU A 381 -7.80 -0.99 13.54
C LEU A 381 -8.50 -0.32 14.73
N ASP A 382 -9.77 0.06 14.59
CA ASP A 382 -10.52 0.63 15.71
C ASP A 382 -10.63 -0.39 16.87
N CYS A 383 -10.85 -1.68 16.56
CA CYS A 383 -10.92 -2.74 17.56
C CYS A 383 -9.61 -2.94 18.32
N HIS A 384 -8.46 -2.99 17.63
CA HIS A 384 -7.19 -3.42 18.23
C HIS A 384 -6.21 -2.27 18.52
N VAL A 385 -6.32 -1.13 17.84
CA VAL A 385 -5.45 0.03 18.08
C VAL A 385 -6.13 1.04 19.00
N LYS A 386 -7.40 1.41 18.71
CA LYS A 386 -8.17 2.32 19.56
C LYS A 386 -8.89 1.65 20.72
N ASN A 387 -8.88 0.29 20.79
CA ASN A 387 -9.61 -0.51 21.78
C ASN A 387 -11.12 -0.27 21.77
N ASP A 388 -11.71 0.09 20.65
CA ASP A 388 -13.15 0.22 20.47
C ASP A 388 -13.77 -1.17 20.29
N ARG A 389 -14.35 -1.70 21.38
CA ARG A 389 -14.97 -3.03 21.38
C ARG A 389 -16.17 -3.14 20.47
N THR A 390 -16.88 -2.06 20.18
CA THR A 390 -18.03 -2.06 19.28
C THR A 390 -17.61 -2.31 17.84
N ARG A 391 -16.38 -1.95 17.49
CA ARG A 391 -15.81 -2.20 16.16
C ARG A 391 -15.38 -3.65 15.95
N CYS A 392 -15.10 -4.36 17.04
CA CYS A 392 -14.81 -5.80 16.97
C CYS A 392 -16.01 -6.61 16.44
N ASP A 393 -17.23 -6.12 16.66
CA ASP A 393 -18.47 -6.77 16.21
C ASP A 393 -18.63 -6.78 14.68
N TYR A 394 -17.88 -5.91 13.96
CA TYR A 394 -17.82 -5.92 12.49
C TYR A 394 -16.88 -6.99 11.93
N LEU A 395 -16.04 -7.61 12.75
CA LEU A 395 -15.19 -8.73 12.31
C LEU A 395 -16.03 -10.02 12.26
N PRO A 396 -16.24 -10.61 11.08
CA PRO A 396 -17.16 -11.73 10.91
C PRO A 396 -16.84 -12.91 11.82
N MET A 397 -17.90 -13.56 12.32
CA MET A 397 -17.79 -14.81 13.08
C MET A 397 -17.95 -16.05 12.20
N ARG A 398 -18.41 -15.89 10.97
CA ARG A 398 -18.66 -16.97 10.02
C ARG A 398 -17.68 -16.87 8.86
N GLN A 399 -17.21 -18.02 8.39
CA GLN A 399 -16.29 -18.09 7.26
C GLN A 399 -16.94 -17.63 5.96
N ASP A 400 -18.16 -18.08 5.69
CA ASP A 400 -18.85 -17.78 4.44
C ASP A 400 -19.73 -16.54 4.59
N SER A 401 -19.69 -15.69 3.57
CA SER A 401 -20.43 -14.42 3.52
C SER A 401 -21.89 -14.55 3.14
N GLN A 402 -22.33 -15.73 2.65
CA GLN A 402 -23.69 -15.95 2.16
C GLN A 402 -24.37 -17.07 2.90
N GLN A 403 -25.65 -16.87 3.24
CA GLN A 403 -26.57 -17.91 3.67
C GLN A 403 -27.92 -17.74 3.00
N TYR A 404 -28.45 -18.87 2.48
CA TYR A 404 -29.86 -18.98 2.18
C TYR A 404 -30.60 -19.33 3.46
N GLU A 405 -31.52 -18.49 3.91
CA GLU A 405 -32.42 -18.82 4.99
C GLU A 405 -33.82 -19.04 4.44
N GLY A 406 -34.31 -20.27 4.63
CA GLY A 406 -35.73 -20.66 4.51
C GLY A 406 -36.29 -20.81 3.10
N ALA A 407 -37.56 -21.16 3.03
CA ALA A 407 -38.31 -21.41 1.79
C ALA A 407 -38.57 -20.15 0.94
N ASP A 408 -38.36 -18.98 1.53
CA ASP A 408 -38.64 -17.69 0.84
C ASP A 408 -37.48 -17.18 -0.01
N HIS A 409 -36.38 -17.93 -0.12
CA HIS A 409 -35.17 -17.56 -0.88
C HIS A 409 -34.65 -16.15 -0.62
N LYS A 410 -34.81 -15.63 0.62
CA LYS A 410 -34.25 -14.34 0.99
C LYS A 410 -32.79 -14.52 1.37
N PHE A 411 -31.94 -13.73 0.71
CA PHE A 411 -30.56 -13.57 1.16
C PHE A 411 -30.55 -12.76 2.45
N THR A 412 -29.82 -13.23 3.43
CA THR A 412 -29.45 -12.43 4.59
C THR A 412 -28.01 -11.98 4.43
N ASP A 413 -27.71 -10.78 4.87
CA ASP A 413 -26.35 -10.25 4.94
C ASP A 413 -25.71 -10.76 6.25
N PRO A 414 -25.03 -11.94 6.26
CA PRO A 414 -24.58 -12.58 7.50
C PRO A 414 -23.38 -11.87 8.13
N TRP A 415 -22.75 -10.99 7.39
CA TRP A 415 -21.60 -10.22 7.89
C TRP A 415 -22.06 -8.82 8.28
N PRO A 416 -21.74 -8.37 9.51
CA PRO A 416 -22.09 -7.03 9.96
C PRO A 416 -21.52 -5.94 9.07
N GLY A 417 -22.37 -4.97 8.73
CA GLY A 417 -21.97 -3.81 7.91
C GLY A 417 -21.83 -4.06 6.40
N PHE A 418 -22.22 -5.24 5.91
CA PHE A 418 -22.18 -5.58 4.47
C PHE A 418 -23.60 -5.71 3.91
N PRO A 419 -24.29 -4.59 3.61
CA PRO A 419 -25.64 -4.65 3.05
C PRO A 419 -25.63 -5.15 1.60
N HIS A 420 -26.78 -5.64 1.14
CA HIS A 420 -27.03 -5.96 -0.27
C HIS A 420 -25.97 -6.86 -0.93
N LEU A 421 -25.51 -7.89 -0.21
CA LEU A 421 -24.54 -8.86 -0.71
C LEU A 421 -23.15 -8.30 -1.06
N TRP A 422 -22.75 -7.17 -0.50
CA TRP A 422 -21.40 -6.62 -0.68
C TRP A 422 -20.28 -7.58 -0.26
N ALA A 423 -20.56 -8.53 0.60
CA ALA A 423 -19.60 -9.58 1.00
C ALA A 423 -19.60 -10.80 0.05
N SER A 424 -20.32 -10.77 -1.08
CA SER A 424 -20.33 -11.89 -2.04
C SER A 424 -18.93 -12.16 -2.58
N GLY A 425 -18.53 -13.45 -2.63
CA GLY A 425 -17.19 -13.85 -3.09
C GLY A 425 -16.08 -13.62 -2.05
N LEU A 426 -16.45 -13.32 -0.79
CA LEU A 426 -15.50 -13.20 0.31
C LEU A 426 -15.55 -14.41 1.23
N LYS A 427 -14.39 -14.79 1.77
CA LYS A 427 -14.27 -15.77 2.88
C LYS A 427 -13.47 -15.17 4.01
N PHE A 428 -13.89 -15.47 5.24
CA PHE A 428 -13.24 -14.97 6.45
C PHE A 428 -12.73 -16.13 7.30
N TYR A 429 -11.48 -16.07 7.70
CA TYR A 429 -10.86 -17.04 8.60
C TYR A 429 -10.45 -16.33 9.89
N ARG A 430 -10.64 -17.02 10.99
CA ARG A 430 -10.24 -16.59 12.33
C ARG A 430 -9.59 -17.77 13.04
N LYS A 431 -8.45 -17.52 13.69
CA LYS A 431 -7.76 -18.52 14.51
C LYS A 431 -8.03 -18.25 15.97
#